data_d17267fe463469e49a9d609be3d23af5
#
_entry.id   d17267fe463469e49a9d609be3d23af5
#
_cell.length_a   1.000
_cell.length_b   1.000
_cell.length_c   1.000
_cell.angle_alpha   90.00
_cell.angle_beta   90.00
_cell.angle_gamma   90.00
#
_symmetry.space_group_name_H-M   'P 1'
#
loop_
_entity.id
_entity.type
_entity.pdbx_description
1 polymer ?
#
loop_
_entity_poly.entity_id
_entity_poly.type
_entity_poly.pdbx_seq_one_letter_code
_entity_poly.pdbx_strand_id
1 'polypeptide(L)'
;MSPEPSVVNNTLSTTAILLVLALGTFILGLSEFSMMPMLPLFSETFASTPAQSGYTISAYAIGVVIGAPFFMITTANMRKRNALLLFVSMMFIFNGLSAFANSLEQLILFRFLSGLPHGAYFAVAILLAADIAPANKRASFMSKVFMGLTIATIVGVPMVTLVGQNFSWRYCLAGTAVLALVALILIVKFIPNTKNSAPSSLLSELSVLKNKLVWSILGIIIVGFGGVFCIYTYIADTILVVTHTPAYTISIAMVMFGIGCTLGNYILGKAADHSPLKTTGIALVGAIVFATTYVMASHNIWLLYAVIFFIGFSVGLGTVIQTMLMDVSPHGHAMIGALVQCAFNTANAIGPWVGGLAIAQGAQPNQTGYVAAVLFAGGFIMWLLSVLQMGKQKPQLVAP
;
A
#
# COMPACT_ATOMS: atom_id res chain seq x y z
N MET A 1 -26.14 -38.79 -13.54
CA MET A 1 -26.45 -37.45 -14.06
C MET A 1 -26.22 -36.48 -12.91
N SER A 2 -25.04 -35.97 -12.81
CA SER A 2 -24.69 -34.88 -11.89
C SER A 2 -25.14 -33.57 -12.52
N PRO A 3 -25.80 -32.64 -11.78
CA PRO A 3 -26.22 -31.38 -12.33
C PRO A 3 -24.93 -30.52 -12.60
N GLU A 4 -24.77 -30.14 -13.85
CA GLU A 4 -23.77 -29.12 -14.22
C GLU A 4 -24.02 -27.84 -13.41
N PRO A 5 -22.94 -27.19 -12.88
CA PRO A 5 -23.08 -25.88 -12.25
C PRO A 5 -23.51 -24.90 -13.36
N SER A 6 -24.66 -24.27 -13.17
CA SER A 6 -25.12 -23.17 -14.01
C SER A 6 -24.07 -22.04 -13.99
N VAL A 7 -23.23 -22.02 -15.02
CA VAL A 7 -22.36 -20.90 -15.36
C VAL A 7 -23.30 -19.73 -15.65
N VAL A 8 -23.36 -18.78 -14.74
CA VAL A 8 -24.05 -17.51 -14.97
C VAL A 8 -23.29 -16.80 -16.08
N ASN A 9 -23.71 -17.07 -17.31
CA ASN A 9 -23.27 -16.42 -18.54
C ASN A 9 -23.84 -14.98 -18.58
N ASN A 10 -23.30 -14.10 -17.73
CA ASN A 10 -23.58 -12.69 -17.88
C ASN A 10 -22.27 -11.90 -17.72
N THR A 11 -21.57 -11.70 -18.82
CA THR A 11 -20.32 -10.94 -18.90
C THR A 11 -20.47 -9.54 -18.28
N LEU A 12 -21.64 -8.92 -18.39
CA LEU A 12 -22.00 -7.66 -17.75
C LEU A 12 -21.99 -7.77 -16.22
N SER A 13 -22.51 -8.87 -15.65
CA SER A 13 -22.50 -9.12 -14.19
C SER A 13 -21.08 -9.28 -13.66
N THR A 14 -20.23 -10.04 -14.35
CA THR A 14 -18.83 -10.27 -13.95
C THR A 14 -18.02 -8.96 -13.98
N THR A 15 -18.17 -8.14 -15.01
CA THR A 15 -17.51 -6.84 -15.11
C THR A 15 -17.97 -5.90 -13.99
N ALA A 16 -19.27 -5.88 -13.68
CA ALA A 16 -19.80 -5.08 -12.59
C ALA A 16 -19.21 -5.51 -11.23
N ILE A 17 -19.10 -6.82 -10.97
CA ILE A 17 -18.47 -7.33 -9.75
C ILE A 17 -17.02 -6.84 -9.65
N LEU A 18 -16.22 -6.97 -10.72
CA LEU A 18 -14.84 -6.54 -10.72
C LEU A 18 -14.69 -5.03 -10.50
N LEU A 19 -15.57 -4.22 -11.09
CA LEU A 19 -15.59 -2.77 -10.89
C LEU A 19 -15.94 -2.41 -9.44
N VAL A 20 -16.88 -3.10 -8.82
CA VAL A 20 -17.24 -2.89 -7.40
C VAL A 20 -16.07 -3.24 -6.49
N LEU A 21 -15.37 -4.36 -6.77
CA LEU A 21 -14.18 -4.75 -6.00
C LEU A 21 -13.03 -3.74 -6.20
N ALA A 22 -12.83 -3.27 -7.44
CA ALA A 22 -11.84 -2.25 -7.75
C ALA A 22 -12.16 -0.89 -7.13
N LEU A 23 -13.45 -0.52 -7.02
CA LEU A 23 -13.87 0.68 -6.30
C LEU A 23 -13.47 0.61 -4.82
N GLY A 24 -13.61 -0.54 -4.18
CA GLY A 24 -13.17 -0.70 -2.79
C GLY A 24 -11.66 -0.55 -2.62
N THR A 25 -10.84 -1.14 -3.52
CA THR A 25 -9.37 -0.93 -3.49
C THR A 25 -8.98 0.51 -3.85
N PHE A 26 -9.73 1.19 -4.69
CA PHE A 26 -9.60 2.62 -4.95
C PHE A 26 -9.84 3.45 -3.67
N ILE A 27 -10.89 3.14 -2.92
CA ILE A 27 -11.21 3.79 -1.64
C ILE A 27 -10.09 3.56 -0.63
N LEU A 28 -9.54 2.34 -0.56
CA LEU A 28 -8.38 2.05 0.28
C LEU A 28 -7.18 2.92 -0.10
N GLY A 29 -6.86 3.01 -1.39
CA GLY A 29 -5.78 3.86 -1.87
C GLY A 29 -5.97 5.33 -1.54
N LEU A 30 -7.19 5.87 -1.70
CA LEU A 30 -7.50 7.23 -1.28
C LEU A 30 -7.33 7.40 0.23
N SER A 31 -7.89 6.48 1.03
CA SER A 31 -7.81 6.55 2.48
C SER A 31 -6.37 6.51 2.98
N GLU A 32 -5.49 5.72 2.35
CA GLU A 32 -4.10 5.55 2.75
C GLU A 32 -3.22 6.72 2.28
N PHE A 33 -3.19 6.96 0.96
CA PHE A 33 -2.17 7.82 0.36
C PHE A 33 -2.53 9.30 0.29
N SER A 34 -3.80 9.70 0.38
CA SER A 34 -4.19 11.10 0.31
C SER A 34 -3.86 11.90 1.58
N MET A 35 -3.62 11.23 2.69
CA MET A 35 -3.30 11.91 3.94
C MET A 35 -1.91 12.55 3.95
N MET A 36 -0.94 11.94 3.25
CA MET A 36 0.44 12.39 3.22
C MET A 36 0.58 13.81 2.60
N PRO A 37 0.06 14.08 1.39
CA PRO A 37 0.12 15.43 0.82
C PRO A 37 -0.75 16.46 1.56
N MET A 38 -1.62 16.05 2.48
CA MET A 38 -2.44 16.93 3.32
C MET A 38 -1.85 17.19 4.72
N LEU A 39 -0.66 16.63 5.01
CA LEU A 39 0.00 16.78 6.31
C LEU A 39 0.11 18.23 6.80
N PRO A 40 0.52 19.21 5.95
CA PRO A 40 0.56 20.62 6.34
C PRO A 40 -0.80 21.17 6.79
N LEU A 41 -1.90 20.74 6.16
CA LEU A 41 -3.26 21.16 6.51
C LEU A 41 -3.69 20.64 7.88
N PHE A 42 -3.23 19.44 8.28
CA PHE A 42 -3.46 18.94 9.64
C PHE A 42 -2.66 19.74 10.66
N SER A 43 -1.37 20.00 10.35
CA SER A 43 -0.50 20.79 11.21
C SER A 43 -1.08 22.20 11.47
N GLU A 44 -1.60 22.85 10.43
CA GLU A 44 -2.27 24.15 10.54
C GLU A 44 -3.58 24.04 11.34
N THR A 45 -4.45 23.08 11.01
CA THR A 45 -5.77 22.93 11.64
C THR A 45 -5.67 22.64 13.14
N PHE A 46 -4.72 21.82 13.56
CA PHE A 46 -4.58 21.36 14.96
C PHE A 46 -3.45 22.05 15.72
N ALA A 47 -2.81 23.07 15.12
CA ALA A 47 -1.65 23.76 15.69
C ALA A 47 -0.55 22.76 16.15
N SER A 48 -0.29 21.75 15.34
CA SER A 48 0.63 20.65 15.62
C SER A 48 1.87 20.71 14.75
N THR A 49 2.93 20.02 15.17
CA THR A 49 4.14 19.88 14.35
C THR A 49 3.92 18.87 13.22
N PRO A 50 4.66 18.94 12.11
CA PRO A 50 4.61 17.92 11.05
C PRO A 50 4.86 16.50 11.56
N ALA A 51 5.74 16.35 12.56
CA ALA A 51 6.02 15.08 13.22
C ALA A 51 4.77 14.50 13.93
N GLN A 52 4.05 15.35 14.67
CA GLN A 52 2.81 14.94 15.35
C GLN A 52 1.71 14.60 14.35
N SER A 53 1.53 15.41 13.31
CA SER A 53 0.57 15.13 12.23
C SER A 53 0.90 13.84 11.49
N GLY A 54 2.17 13.49 11.33
CA GLY A 54 2.64 12.23 10.74
C GLY A 54 2.13 10.97 11.47
N TYR A 55 1.80 11.07 12.76
CA TYR A 55 1.20 9.95 13.51
C TYR A 55 -0.18 9.52 12.95
N THR A 56 -0.89 10.39 12.23
CA THR A 56 -2.16 10.03 11.56
C THR A 56 -1.95 8.98 10.47
N ILE A 57 -0.78 8.99 9.82
CA ILE A 57 -0.38 8.06 8.77
C ILE A 57 0.08 6.75 9.40
N SER A 58 1.00 6.85 10.38
CA SER A 58 1.51 5.67 11.11
C SER A 58 0.38 4.91 11.81
N ALA A 59 -0.59 5.61 12.40
CA ALA A 59 -1.74 5.00 13.07
C ALA A 59 -2.60 4.16 12.10
N TYR A 60 -2.88 4.69 10.89
CA TYR A 60 -3.58 3.93 9.86
C TYR A 60 -2.82 2.65 9.49
N ALA A 61 -1.53 2.76 9.24
CA ALA A 61 -0.68 1.65 8.85
C ALA A 61 -0.61 0.57 9.96
N ILE A 62 -0.51 0.98 11.23
CA ILE A 62 -0.59 0.08 12.39
C ILE A 62 -1.97 -0.60 12.43
N GLY A 63 -3.04 0.15 12.15
CA GLY A 63 -4.39 -0.40 12.02
C GLY A 63 -4.45 -1.52 10.98
N VAL A 64 -3.82 -1.34 9.81
CA VAL A 64 -3.76 -2.38 8.76
C VAL A 64 -3.00 -3.61 9.24
N VAL A 65 -1.83 -3.43 9.87
CA VAL A 65 -0.99 -4.54 10.35
C VAL A 65 -1.71 -5.38 11.40
N ILE A 66 -2.46 -4.75 12.31
CA ILE A 66 -3.23 -5.45 13.34
C ILE A 66 -4.53 -6.02 12.76
N GLY A 67 -5.23 -5.24 11.95
CA GLY A 67 -6.55 -5.58 11.43
C GLY A 67 -6.52 -6.74 10.43
N ALA A 68 -5.49 -6.83 9.58
CA ALA A 68 -5.41 -7.87 8.57
C ALA A 68 -5.46 -9.29 9.17
N PRO A 69 -4.56 -9.70 10.09
CA PRO A 69 -4.62 -11.02 10.71
C PRO A 69 -5.86 -11.20 11.59
N PHE A 70 -6.28 -10.18 12.32
CA PHE A 70 -7.47 -10.23 13.17
C PHE A 70 -8.73 -10.57 12.36
N PHE A 71 -8.96 -9.84 11.27
CA PHE A 71 -10.14 -10.09 10.43
C PHE A 71 -10.01 -11.32 9.55
N MET A 72 -8.81 -11.73 9.13
CA MET A 72 -8.62 -13.02 8.46
C MET A 72 -9.15 -14.17 9.32
N ILE A 73 -8.88 -14.15 10.63
CA ILE A 73 -9.30 -15.19 11.57
C ILE A 73 -10.81 -15.07 11.87
N THR A 74 -11.27 -13.88 12.25
CA THR A 74 -12.63 -13.68 12.74
C THR A 74 -13.69 -13.77 11.64
N THR A 75 -13.33 -13.45 10.39
CA THR A 75 -14.26 -13.52 9.24
C THR A 75 -14.06 -14.74 8.35
N ALA A 76 -13.15 -15.66 8.69
CA ALA A 76 -12.84 -16.86 7.88
C ALA A 76 -14.07 -17.68 7.50
N ASN A 77 -15.05 -17.80 8.40
CA ASN A 77 -16.30 -18.53 8.18
C ASN A 77 -17.43 -17.66 7.60
N MET A 78 -17.20 -16.36 7.42
CA MET A 78 -18.22 -15.47 6.86
C MET A 78 -18.30 -15.62 5.34
N ARG A 79 -19.50 -15.47 4.78
CA ARG A 79 -19.69 -15.35 3.34
C ARG A 79 -18.91 -14.11 2.84
N LYS A 80 -18.20 -14.23 1.71
CA LYS A 80 -17.35 -13.15 1.18
C LYS A 80 -18.08 -11.82 1.02
N ARG A 81 -19.35 -11.85 0.56
CA ARG A 81 -20.19 -10.66 0.49
C ARG A 81 -20.37 -9.98 1.85
N ASN A 82 -20.66 -10.75 2.90
CA ASN A 82 -20.88 -10.19 4.24
C ASN A 82 -19.60 -9.61 4.83
N ALA A 83 -18.45 -10.28 4.60
CA ALA A 83 -17.14 -9.76 4.99
C ALA A 83 -16.82 -8.43 4.27
N LEU A 84 -17.06 -8.36 2.95
CA LEU A 84 -16.90 -7.11 2.18
C LEU A 84 -17.81 -5.99 2.71
N LEU A 85 -19.09 -6.30 3.02
CA LEU A 85 -20.02 -5.33 3.62
C LEU A 85 -19.53 -4.83 4.96
N LEU A 86 -19.03 -5.72 5.84
CA LEU A 86 -18.45 -5.35 7.12
C LEU A 86 -17.27 -4.38 6.93
N PHE A 87 -16.32 -4.74 6.06
CA PHE A 87 -15.12 -3.94 5.86
C PHE A 87 -15.42 -2.57 5.23
N VAL A 88 -16.29 -2.51 4.23
CA VAL A 88 -16.66 -1.24 3.60
C VAL A 88 -17.53 -0.38 4.53
N SER A 89 -18.35 -1.00 5.41
CA SER A 89 -19.06 -0.26 6.47
C SER A 89 -18.07 0.41 7.44
N MET A 90 -17.02 -0.31 7.83
CA MET A 90 -15.95 0.27 8.66
C MET A 90 -15.23 1.42 7.93
N MET A 91 -14.93 1.25 6.63
CA MET A 91 -14.35 2.34 5.82
C MET A 91 -15.26 3.56 5.78
N PHE A 92 -16.56 3.36 5.57
CA PHE A 92 -17.56 4.44 5.57
C PHE A 92 -17.58 5.18 6.92
N ILE A 93 -17.74 4.44 8.01
CA ILE A 93 -17.88 5.00 9.36
C ILE A 93 -16.61 5.75 9.77
N PHE A 94 -15.44 5.10 9.67
CA PHE A 94 -14.22 5.66 10.23
C PHE A 94 -13.57 6.74 9.37
N ASN A 95 -13.71 6.72 8.03
CA ASN A 95 -13.35 7.87 7.22
C ASN A 95 -14.34 9.03 7.43
N GLY A 96 -15.63 8.73 7.60
CA GLY A 96 -16.63 9.74 7.96
C GLY A 96 -16.31 10.40 9.31
N LEU A 97 -16.07 9.62 10.36
CA LEU A 97 -15.66 10.14 11.67
C LEU A 97 -14.36 10.96 11.60
N SER A 98 -13.39 10.50 10.79
CA SER A 98 -12.16 11.25 10.56
C SER A 98 -12.42 12.66 9.98
N ALA A 99 -13.43 12.82 9.12
CA ALA A 99 -13.81 14.14 8.58
C ALA A 99 -14.34 15.08 9.65
N PHE A 100 -14.91 14.57 10.73
CA PHE A 100 -15.47 15.33 11.84
C PHE A 100 -14.54 15.44 13.05
N ALA A 101 -13.28 15.00 12.94
CA ALA A 101 -12.31 15.09 14.05
C ALA A 101 -12.10 16.54 14.48
N ASN A 102 -12.19 16.79 15.81
CA ASN A 102 -12.01 18.11 16.41
C ASN A 102 -10.63 18.27 17.09
N SER A 103 -9.87 17.18 17.23
CA SER A 103 -8.50 17.19 17.72
C SER A 103 -7.63 16.22 16.93
N LEU A 104 -6.31 16.42 17.01
CA LEU A 104 -5.34 15.52 16.37
C LEU A 104 -5.45 14.09 16.90
N GLU A 105 -5.66 13.92 18.21
CA GLU A 105 -5.80 12.61 18.85
C GLU A 105 -7.03 11.87 18.33
N GLN A 106 -8.15 12.57 18.14
CA GLN A 106 -9.35 11.99 17.52
C GLN A 106 -9.06 11.56 16.08
N LEU A 107 -8.38 12.40 15.31
CA LEU A 107 -8.00 12.04 13.94
C LEU A 107 -7.09 10.81 13.94
N ILE A 108 -6.06 10.74 14.81
CA ILE A 108 -5.17 9.59 14.94
C ILE A 108 -5.97 8.31 15.26
N LEU A 109 -6.89 8.38 16.23
CA LEU A 109 -7.72 7.24 16.60
C LEU A 109 -8.60 6.77 15.44
N PHE A 110 -9.29 7.70 14.76
CA PHE A 110 -10.16 7.33 13.64
C PHE A 110 -9.37 6.83 12.43
N ARG A 111 -8.16 7.31 12.22
CA ARG A 111 -7.24 6.80 11.22
C ARG A 111 -6.80 5.37 11.53
N PHE A 112 -6.45 5.06 12.79
CA PHE A 112 -6.17 3.70 13.23
C PHE A 112 -7.35 2.76 12.92
N LEU A 113 -8.57 3.17 13.31
CA LEU A 113 -9.79 2.38 13.10
C LEU A 113 -10.12 2.22 11.61
N SER A 114 -9.87 3.23 10.76
CA SER A 114 -10.08 3.14 9.31
C SER A 114 -9.06 2.25 8.61
N GLY A 115 -7.88 2.04 9.20
CA GLY A 115 -6.87 1.10 8.71
C GLY A 115 -7.22 -0.37 8.95
N LEU A 116 -7.95 -0.68 10.03
CA LEU A 116 -8.25 -2.06 10.44
C LEU A 116 -8.85 -2.94 9.31
N PRO A 117 -9.83 -2.51 8.50
CA PRO A 117 -10.45 -3.33 7.47
C PRO A 117 -9.59 -3.47 6.19
N HIS A 118 -8.55 -2.67 6.01
CA HIS A 118 -7.83 -2.52 4.73
C HIS A 118 -7.29 -3.86 4.20
N GLY A 119 -6.43 -4.53 4.95
CA GLY A 119 -5.77 -5.75 4.50
C GLY A 119 -6.75 -6.91 4.29
N ALA A 120 -7.77 -6.99 5.16
CA ALA A 120 -8.79 -8.01 5.08
C ALA A 120 -9.73 -7.79 3.87
N TYR A 121 -10.14 -6.54 3.60
CA TYR A 121 -10.90 -6.23 2.39
C TYR A 121 -10.12 -6.65 1.14
N PHE A 122 -8.85 -6.25 1.07
CA PHE A 122 -7.98 -6.52 -0.07
C PHE A 122 -7.87 -8.03 -0.35
N ALA A 123 -7.65 -8.83 0.70
CA ALA A 123 -7.57 -10.29 0.60
C ALA A 123 -8.88 -10.91 0.09
N VAL A 124 -10.02 -10.54 0.69
CA VAL A 124 -11.34 -11.08 0.30
C VAL A 124 -11.73 -10.67 -1.11
N ALA A 125 -11.43 -9.41 -1.51
CA ALA A 125 -11.72 -8.91 -2.85
C ALA A 125 -10.93 -9.66 -3.93
N ILE A 126 -9.64 -9.91 -3.71
CA ILE A 126 -8.79 -10.69 -4.62
C ILE A 126 -9.25 -12.13 -4.72
N LEU A 127 -9.55 -12.78 -3.58
CA LEU A 127 -10.05 -14.15 -3.57
C LEU A 127 -11.39 -14.27 -4.31
N LEU A 128 -12.30 -13.31 -4.13
CA LEU A 128 -13.57 -13.32 -4.86
C LEU A 128 -13.34 -13.13 -6.37
N ALA A 129 -12.44 -12.25 -6.78
CA ALA A 129 -12.09 -12.07 -8.18
C ALA A 129 -11.49 -13.34 -8.80
N ALA A 130 -10.65 -14.06 -8.05
CA ALA A 130 -10.10 -15.35 -8.47
C ALA A 130 -11.14 -16.45 -8.61
N ASP A 131 -12.16 -16.48 -7.71
CA ASP A 131 -13.23 -17.48 -7.74
C ASP A 131 -14.17 -17.32 -8.94
N ILE A 132 -14.48 -16.09 -9.33
CA ILE A 132 -15.35 -15.81 -10.49
C ILE A 132 -14.63 -15.84 -11.83
N ALA A 133 -13.28 -15.98 -11.80
CA ALA A 133 -12.48 -15.99 -13.01
C ALA A 133 -12.48 -17.36 -13.69
N PRO A 134 -12.50 -17.41 -15.04
CA PRO A 134 -12.14 -18.62 -15.76
C PRO A 134 -10.74 -19.10 -15.36
N ALA A 135 -10.52 -20.43 -15.39
CA ALA A 135 -9.29 -21.06 -14.89
C ALA A 135 -7.99 -20.44 -15.45
N ASN A 136 -8.00 -20.03 -16.72
CA ASN A 136 -6.87 -19.43 -17.44
C ASN A 136 -6.79 -17.89 -17.31
N LYS A 137 -7.69 -17.23 -16.56
CA LYS A 137 -7.76 -15.76 -16.44
C LYS A 137 -7.71 -15.24 -15.00
N ARG A 138 -7.41 -16.12 -14.02
CA ARG A 138 -7.40 -15.74 -12.59
C ARG A 138 -6.50 -14.53 -12.31
N ALA A 139 -5.25 -14.56 -12.79
CA ALA A 139 -4.31 -13.45 -12.60
C ALA A 139 -4.83 -12.13 -13.18
N SER A 140 -5.44 -12.16 -14.38
CA SER A 140 -6.04 -10.98 -15.02
C SER A 140 -7.20 -10.40 -14.21
N PHE A 141 -8.03 -11.26 -13.59
CA PHE A 141 -9.15 -10.81 -12.75
C PHE A 141 -8.66 -10.18 -11.44
N MET A 142 -7.68 -10.80 -10.79
CA MET A 142 -7.04 -10.24 -9.60
C MET A 142 -6.38 -8.88 -9.91
N SER A 143 -5.68 -8.75 -11.04
CA SER A 143 -5.06 -7.49 -11.46
C SER A 143 -6.07 -6.37 -11.66
N LYS A 144 -7.29 -6.66 -12.14
CA LYS A 144 -8.36 -5.65 -12.28
C LYS A 144 -8.80 -5.08 -10.92
N VAL A 145 -8.77 -5.88 -9.87
CA VAL A 145 -9.04 -5.40 -8.51
C VAL A 145 -7.90 -4.50 -8.02
N PHE A 146 -6.63 -4.89 -8.29
CA PHE A 146 -5.47 -4.05 -7.97
C PHE A 146 -5.45 -2.72 -8.71
N MET A 147 -6.01 -2.65 -9.93
CA MET A 147 -6.09 -1.41 -10.71
C MET A 147 -6.80 -0.28 -9.94
N GLY A 148 -7.74 -0.60 -9.04
CA GLY A 148 -8.37 0.42 -8.19
C GLY A 148 -7.35 1.21 -7.38
N LEU A 149 -6.41 0.52 -6.73
CA LEU A 149 -5.32 1.13 -5.95
C LEU A 149 -4.40 1.99 -6.84
N THR A 150 -4.05 1.48 -8.03
CA THR A 150 -3.20 2.21 -8.99
C THR A 150 -3.88 3.48 -9.50
N ILE A 151 -5.18 3.41 -9.82
CA ILE A 151 -5.95 4.58 -10.25
C ILE A 151 -6.07 5.59 -9.10
N ALA A 152 -6.22 5.12 -7.86
CA ALA A 152 -6.23 5.98 -6.69
C ALA A 152 -4.94 6.80 -6.58
N THR A 153 -3.78 6.16 -6.75
CA THR A 153 -2.48 6.86 -6.64
C THR A 153 -2.23 7.85 -7.78
N ILE A 154 -2.60 7.53 -9.02
CA ILE A 154 -2.31 8.38 -10.19
C ILE A 154 -3.29 9.54 -10.33
N VAL A 155 -4.57 9.28 -10.08
CA VAL A 155 -5.66 10.23 -10.32
C VAL A 155 -6.31 10.67 -9.03
N GLY A 156 -6.66 9.72 -8.18
CA GLY A 156 -7.44 9.98 -6.97
C GLY A 156 -6.69 10.87 -5.97
N VAL A 157 -5.47 10.52 -5.62
CA VAL A 157 -4.66 11.28 -4.64
C VAL A 157 -4.39 12.71 -5.11
N PRO A 158 -3.94 12.97 -6.36
CA PRO A 158 -3.78 14.34 -6.84
C PRO A 158 -5.08 15.15 -6.81
N MET A 159 -6.21 14.57 -7.23
CA MET A 159 -7.51 15.25 -7.21
C MET A 159 -7.94 15.62 -5.77
N VAL A 160 -7.82 14.66 -4.86
CA VAL A 160 -8.14 14.85 -3.44
C VAL A 160 -7.21 15.89 -2.81
N THR A 161 -5.94 15.90 -3.18
CA THR A 161 -4.97 16.91 -2.73
C THR A 161 -5.39 18.31 -3.16
N LEU A 162 -5.81 18.49 -4.42
CA LEU A 162 -6.34 19.78 -4.90
C LEU A 162 -7.59 20.22 -4.15
N VAL A 163 -8.52 19.29 -3.88
CA VAL A 163 -9.72 19.59 -3.08
C VAL A 163 -9.34 19.99 -1.66
N GLY A 164 -8.42 19.25 -1.03
CA GLY A 164 -7.94 19.57 0.32
C GLY A 164 -7.31 20.95 0.44
N GLN A 165 -6.49 21.32 -0.55
CA GLN A 165 -5.79 22.61 -0.60
C GLN A 165 -6.71 23.80 -0.87
N ASN A 166 -7.74 23.65 -1.73
CA ASN A 166 -8.61 24.75 -2.13
C ASN A 166 -9.84 24.92 -1.24
N PHE A 167 -10.26 23.85 -0.55
CA PHE A 167 -11.46 23.87 0.29
C PHE A 167 -11.14 23.43 1.72
N SER A 168 -11.04 22.12 1.97
CA SER A 168 -10.68 21.55 3.26
C SER A 168 -10.34 20.06 3.13
N TRP A 169 -9.36 19.60 3.91
CA TRP A 169 -9.05 18.18 4.04
C TRP A 169 -10.25 17.34 4.53
N ARG A 170 -11.19 17.97 5.25
CA ARG A 170 -12.42 17.30 5.73
C ARG A 170 -13.30 16.82 4.59
N TYR A 171 -13.41 17.58 3.50
CA TYR A 171 -14.15 17.16 2.30
C TYR A 171 -13.52 15.96 1.62
N CYS A 172 -12.20 15.79 1.71
CA CYS A 172 -11.49 14.66 1.15
C CYS A 172 -11.87 13.36 1.87
N LEU A 173 -11.89 13.39 3.20
CA LEU A 173 -12.29 12.25 4.03
C LEU A 173 -13.79 11.96 3.93
N ALA A 174 -14.62 13.00 3.93
CA ALA A 174 -16.07 12.88 3.70
C ALA A 174 -16.36 12.28 2.32
N GLY A 175 -15.67 12.75 1.27
CA GLY A 175 -15.76 12.19 -0.08
C GLY A 175 -15.37 10.73 -0.15
N THR A 176 -14.29 10.34 0.55
CA THR A 176 -13.87 8.93 0.67
C THR A 176 -14.95 8.09 1.37
N ALA A 177 -15.59 8.63 2.41
CA ALA A 177 -16.71 7.98 3.08
C ALA A 177 -17.94 7.84 2.16
N VAL A 178 -18.29 8.88 1.39
CA VAL A 178 -19.38 8.82 0.41
C VAL A 178 -19.12 7.75 -0.66
N LEU A 179 -17.89 7.65 -1.16
CA LEU A 179 -17.51 6.57 -2.09
C LEU A 179 -17.67 5.19 -1.43
N ALA A 180 -17.33 5.05 -0.14
CA ALA A 180 -17.54 3.80 0.58
C ALA A 180 -19.05 3.47 0.73
N LEU A 181 -19.89 4.47 0.96
CA LEU A 181 -21.36 4.28 0.97
C LEU A 181 -21.88 3.81 -0.39
N VAL A 182 -21.39 4.40 -1.48
CA VAL A 182 -21.71 3.96 -2.86
C VAL A 182 -21.26 2.50 -3.05
N ALA A 183 -20.04 2.16 -2.63
CA ALA A 183 -19.54 0.79 -2.71
C ALA A 183 -20.39 -0.20 -1.92
N LEU A 184 -20.90 0.15 -0.71
CA LEU A 184 -21.83 -0.66 0.05
C LEU A 184 -23.10 -1.00 -0.75
N ILE A 185 -23.71 0.02 -1.37
CA ILE A 185 -24.91 -0.15 -2.19
C ILE A 185 -24.63 -1.09 -3.37
N LEU A 186 -23.48 -0.89 -4.04
CA LEU A 186 -23.09 -1.70 -5.18
C LEU A 186 -22.75 -3.14 -4.78
N ILE A 187 -22.14 -3.37 -3.60
CA ILE A 187 -21.89 -4.72 -3.07
C ILE A 187 -23.21 -5.45 -2.83
N VAL A 188 -24.20 -4.78 -2.22
CA VAL A 188 -25.53 -5.36 -2.01
C VAL A 188 -26.19 -5.73 -3.33
N LYS A 189 -26.01 -4.93 -4.37
CA LYS A 189 -26.66 -5.11 -5.67
C LYS A 189 -25.97 -6.16 -6.55
N PHE A 190 -24.64 -6.18 -6.60
CA PHE A 190 -23.89 -6.94 -7.60
C PHE A 190 -23.12 -8.15 -7.06
N ILE A 191 -22.73 -8.15 -5.78
CA ILE A 191 -21.96 -9.28 -5.23
C ILE A 191 -22.92 -10.42 -4.80
N PRO A 192 -22.78 -11.63 -5.39
CA PRO A 192 -23.64 -12.75 -5.05
C PRO A 192 -23.34 -13.26 -3.63
N ASN A 193 -24.39 -13.71 -2.93
CA ASN A 193 -24.28 -14.23 -1.59
C ASN A 193 -23.99 -15.74 -1.58
N THR A 194 -22.87 -16.13 -2.17
CA THR A 194 -22.42 -17.52 -2.26
C THR A 194 -21.75 -18.00 -0.98
N LYS A 195 -21.82 -19.30 -0.71
CA LYS A 195 -21.07 -19.94 0.40
C LYS A 195 -19.57 -19.94 0.05
N ASN A 196 -18.72 -19.86 1.08
CA ASN A 196 -17.27 -19.97 0.88
C ASN A 196 -16.92 -21.35 0.34
N SER A 197 -15.97 -21.41 -0.59
CA SER A 197 -15.21 -22.61 -0.89
C SER A 197 -14.43 -23.04 0.36
N ALA A 198 -14.24 -24.34 0.57
CA ALA A 198 -13.54 -24.85 1.75
C ALA A 198 -12.17 -24.13 1.92
N PRO A 199 -11.83 -23.71 3.15
CA PRO A 199 -10.54 -23.07 3.39
C PRO A 199 -9.39 -24.04 3.08
N SER A 200 -8.35 -23.56 2.42
CA SER A 200 -7.06 -24.23 2.38
C SER A 200 -6.60 -24.52 3.82
N SER A 201 -5.90 -25.62 4.07
CA SER A 201 -5.54 -25.97 5.44
C SER A 201 -4.66 -24.86 6.04
N LEU A 202 -5.15 -24.20 7.10
CA LEU A 202 -4.49 -23.13 7.83
C LEU A 202 -3.05 -23.52 8.26
N LEU A 203 -2.82 -24.80 8.53
CA LEU A 203 -1.51 -25.31 8.95
C LEU A 203 -0.47 -25.28 7.83
N SER A 204 -0.87 -25.51 6.57
CA SER A 204 0.05 -25.41 5.43
C SER A 204 0.42 -23.96 5.13
N GLU A 205 -0.53 -23.03 5.28
CA GLU A 205 -0.29 -21.60 5.13
C GLU A 205 0.65 -21.07 6.23
N LEU A 206 0.47 -21.50 7.47
CA LEU A 206 1.33 -21.08 8.60
C LEU A 206 2.76 -21.61 8.52
N SER A 207 3.02 -22.66 7.73
CA SER A 207 4.39 -23.22 7.57
C SER A 207 5.38 -22.20 7.01
N VAL A 208 4.91 -21.24 6.21
CA VAL A 208 5.68 -20.13 5.63
C VAL A 208 6.38 -19.31 6.71
N LEU A 209 5.75 -19.12 7.87
CA LEU A 209 6.29 -18.34 8.99
C LEU A 209 7.54 -18.94 9.62
N LYS A 210 7.81 -20.24 9.43
CA LYS A 210 9.00 -20.93 9.93
C LYS A 210 10.23 -20.74 9.04
N ASN A 211 10.05 -20.25 7.81
CA ASN A 211 11.15 -20.08 6.87
C ASN A 211 11.90 -18.76 7.13
N LYS A 212 13.14 -18.86 7.62
CA LYS A 212 14.00 -17.70 7.92
C LYS A 212 14.28 -16.82 6.69
N LEU A 213 14.35 -17.42 5.50
CA LEU A 213 14.58 -16.71 4.25
C LEU A 213 13.39 -15.79 3.90
N VAL A 214 12.16 -16.24 4.18
CA VAL A 214 10.95 -15.42 4.01
C VAL A 214 11.05 -14.14 4.85
N TRP A 215 11.49 -14.24 6.11
CA TRP A 215 11.64 -13.08 6.98
C TRP A 215 12.76 -12.12 6.53
N SER A 216 13.86 -12.66 6.00
CA SER A 216 14.94 -11.84 5.44
C SER A 216 14.46 -11.06 4.21
N ILE A 217 13.68 -11.70 3.33
CA ILE A 217 13.12 -11.04 2.14
C ILE A 217 12.04 -10.03 2.53
N LEU A 218 11.16 -10.34 3.49
CA LEU A 218 10.18 -9.39 4.04
C LEU A 218 10.88 -8.18 4.70
N GLY A 219 12.02 -8.40 5.34
CA GLY A 219 12.84 -7.34 5.92
C GLY A 219 13.28 -6.29 4.90
N ILE A 220 13.45 -6.65 3.62
CA ILE A 220 13.73 -5.68 2.55
C ILE A 220 12.57 -4.68 2.42
N ILE A 221 11.31 -5.17 2.50
CA ILE A 221 10.14 -4.31 2.46
C ILE A 221 10.06 -3.50 3.76
N ILE A 222 10.05 -4.16 4.91
CA ILE A 222 9.81 -3.54 6.22
C ILE A 222 10.76 -2.36 6.46
N VAL A 223 12.04 -2.54 6.15
CA VAL A 223 13.06 -1.51 6.36
C VAL A 223 13.19 -0.61 5.13
N GLY A 224 13.41 -1.19 3.94
CA GLY A 224 13.72 -0.43 2.72
C GLY A 224 12.58 0.48 2.28
N PHE A 225 11.34 -0.03 2.21
CA PHE A 225 10.19 0.81 1.82
C PHE A 225 9.83 1.89 2.83
N GLY A 226 10.28 1.77 4.09
CA GLY A 226 10.23 2.89 5.02
C GLY A 226 10.84 4.16 4.45
N GLY A 227 11.87 4.05 3.60
CA GLY A 227 12.47 5.17 2.89
C GLY A 227 11.51 5.86 1.91
N VAL A 228 10.73 5.10 1.15
CA VAL A 228 9.68 5.66 0.27
C VAL A 228 8.69 6.47 1.08
N PHE A 229 8.12 5.86 2.12
CA PHE A 229 7.09 6.49 2.93
C PHE A 229 7.61 7.66 3.76
N CYS A 230 8.89 7.64 4.15
CA CYS A 230 9.55 8.76 4.81
C CYS A 230 9.56 10.01 3.92
N ILE A 231 9.99 9.91 2.66
CA ILE A 231 9.96 11.02 1.71
C ILE A 231 8.53 11.40 1.37
N TYR A 232 7.70 10.43 1.00
CA TYR A 232 6.34 10.67 0.52
C TYR A 232 5.46 11.39 1.55
N THR A 233 5.66 11.12 2.84
CA THR A 233 4.91 11.75 3.92
C THR A 233 5.21 13.24 4.03
N TYR A 234 6.48 13.64 3.91
CA TYR A 234 6.91 15.03 4.13
C TYR A 234 7.18 15.80 2.83
N ILE A 235 6.71 15.27 1.69
CA ILE A 235 6.92 15.90 0.39
C ILE A 235 6.21 17.26 0.29
N ALA A 236 5.01 17.36 0.88
CA ALA A 236 4.24 18.60 0.90
C ALA A 236 4.95 19.68 1.73
N ASP A 237 5.44 19.31 2.92
CA ASP A 237 6.23 20.24 3.76
C ASP A 237 7.53 20.65 3.05
N THR A 238 8.20 19.72 2.36
CA THR A 238 9.40 20.03 1.56
C THR A 238 9.10 21.06 0.47
N ILE A 239 8.00 20.88 -0.27
CA ILE A 239 7.60 21.78 -1.35
C ILE A 239 7.27 23.18 -0.81
N LEU A 240 6.54 23.26 0.29
CA LEU A 240 6.10 24.53 0.85
C LEU A 240 7.23 25.27 1.58
N VAL A 241 8.02 24.55 2.39
CA VAL A 241 9.00 25.15 3.32
C VAL A 241 10.38 25.29 2.72
N VAL A 242 10.80 24.37 1.83
CA VAL A 242 12.17 24.36 1.27
C VAL A 242 12.19 24.84 -0.19
N THR A 243 11.27 24.33 -1.02
CA THR A 243 11.18 24.73 -2.44
C THR A 243 10.51 26.09 -2.60
N HIS A 244 9.71 26.51 -1.63
CA HIS A 244 8.94 27.78 -1.62
C HIS A 244 8.06 27.97 -2.86
N THR A 245 7.40 26.89 -3.30
CA THR A 245 6.49 26.93 -4.45
C THR A 245 5.02 26.82 -4.03
N PRO A 246 4.07 27.32 -4.86
CA PRO A 246 2.65 27.31 -4.53
C PRO A 246 2.11 25.90 -4.25
N ALA A 247 1.10 25.80 -3.38
CA ALA A 247 0.53 24.53 -2.91
C ALA A 247 0.04 23.60 -4.05
N TYR A 248 -0.46 24.13 -5.18
CA TYR A 248 -0.90 23.31 -6.31
C TYR A 248 0.23 22.41 -6.89
N THR A 249 1.51 22.80 -6.70
CA THR A 249 2.66 22.03 -7.16
C THR A 249 2.80 20.68 -6.44
N ILE A 250 2.21 20.54 -5.23
CA ILE A 250 2.14 19.29 -4.49
C ILE A 250 1.34 18.25 -5.29
N SER A 251 0.22 18.63 -5.90
CA SER A 251 -0.60 17.71 -6.72
C SER A 251 0.16 17.20 -7.93
N ILE A 252 0.99 18.06 -8.56
CA ILE A 252 1.87 17.65 -9.67
C ILE A 252 2.91 16.64 -9.19
N ALA A 253 3.50 16.88 -8.00
CA ALA A 253 4.44 15.94 -7.39
C ALA A 253 3.79 14.56 -7.13
N MET A 254 2.53 14.54 -6.70
CA MET A 254 1.77 13.28 -6.51
C MET A 254 1.52 12.55 -7.84
N VAL A 255 1.23 13.29 -8.93
CA VAL A 255 1.14 12.70 -10.29
C VAL A 255 2.47 12.09 -10.70
N MET A 256 3.59 12.79 -10.51
CA MET A 256 4.93 12.27 -10.84
C MET A 256 5.24 10.99 -10.06
N PHE A 257 4.95 10.99 -8.77
CA PHE A 257 5.09 9.79 -7.93
C PHE A 257 4.22 8.63 -8.45
N GLY A 258 2.94 8.87 -8.73
CA GLY A 258 2.01 7.84 -9.24
C GLY A 258 2.43 7.26 -10.59
N ILE A 259 2.89 8.09 -11.53
CA ILE A 259 3.46 7.65 -12.81
C ILE A 259 4.71 6.81 -12.55
N GLY A 260 5.59 7.26 -11.65
CA GLY A 260 6.76 6.52 -11.20
C GLY A 260 6.39 5.12 -10.70
N CYS A 261 5.43 5.01 -9.77
CA CYS A 261 4.94 3.73 -9.26
C CYS A 261 4.48 2.79 -10.37
N THR A 262 3.72 3.30 -11.34
CA THR A 262 3.17 2.50 -12.44
C THR A 262 4.26 1.97 -13.35
N LEU A 263 5.17 2.86 -13.78
CA LEU A 263 6.29 2.48 -14.64
C LEU A 263 7.30 1.59 -13.91
N GLY A 264 7.52 1.84 -12.63
CA GLY A 264 8.36 1.02 -11.77
C GLY A 264 7.83 -0.41 -11.66
N ASN A 265 6.54 -0.58 -11.37
CA ASN A 265 5.91 -1.89 -11.32
C ASN A 265 6.03 -2.64 -12.66
N TYR A 266 5.85 -1.96 -13.78
CA TYR A 266 5.96 -2.58 -15.10
C TYR A 266 7.41 -2.95 -15.46
N ILE A 267 8.34 -1.98 -15.32
CA ILE A 267 9.74 -2.15 -15.77
C ILE A 267 10.50 -3.08 -14.83
N LEU A 268 10.41 -2.88 -13.52
CA LEU A 268 11.10 -3.74 -12.55
C LEU A 268 10.47 -5.14 -12.52
N GLY A 269 9.13 -5.25 -12.68
CA GLY A 269 8.47 -6.55 -12.83
C GLY A 269 9.01 -7.33 -14.02
N LYS A 270 9.12 -6.69 -15.20
CA LYS A 270 9.68 -7.32 -16.40
C LYS A 270 11.18 -7.65 -16.24
N ALA A 271 11.95 -6.81 -15.55
CA ALA A 271 13.35 -7.09 -15.26
C ALA A 271 13.50 -8.28 -14.28
N ALA A 272 12.55 -8.45 -13.38
CA ALA A 272 12.51 -9.57 -12.44
C ALA A 272 12.31 -10.93 -13.13
N ASP A 273 11.63 -10.98 -14.29
CA ASP A 273 11.48 -12.22 -15.06
C ASP A 273 12.83 -12.84 -15.43
N HIS A 274 13.89 -12.02 -15.58
CA HIS A 274 15.24 -12.47 -15.87
C HIS A 274 16.07 -12.75 -14.62
N SER A 275 16.01 -11.88 -13.61
CA SER A 275 16.76 -12.03 -12.36
C SER A 275 16.17 -11.17 -11.24
N PRO A 276 15.22 -11.70 -10.44
CA PRO A 276 14.61 -10.93 -9.36
C PRO A 276 15.66 -10.42 -8.37
N LEU A 277 16.66 -11.24 -8.07
CA LEU A 277 17.70 -10.93 -7.09
C LEU A 277 18.58 -9.74 -7.53
N LYS A 278 19.04 -9.72 -8.79
CA LYS A 278 19.86 -8.61 -9.32
C LYS A 278 19.02 -7.34 -9.46
N THR A 279 17.79 -7.47 -9.94
CA THR A 279 16.84 -6.35 -10.08
C THR A 279 16.61 -5.67 -8.73
N THR A 280 16.40 -6.45 -7.65
CA THR A 280 16.23 -5.92 -6.30
C THR A 280 17.46 -5.13 -5.84
N GLY A 281 18.67 -5.69 -6.01
CA GLY A 281 19.90 -5.02 -5.58
C GLY A 281 20.15 -3.70 -6.33
N ILE A 282 20.00 -3.70 -7.67
CA ILE A 282 20.19 -2.50 -8.50
C ILE A 282 19.15 -1.42 -8.12
N ALA A 283 17.89 -1.80 -7.96
CA ALA A 283 16.83 -0.84 -7.65
C ALA A 283 16.99 -0.26 -6.23
N LEU A 284 17.48 -1.02 -5.24
CA LEU A 284 17.79 -0.50 -3.90
C LEU A 284 18.95 0.50 -3.94
N VAL A 285 20.01 0.23 -4.70
CA VAL A 285 21.11 1.18 -4.91
C VAL A 285 20.59 2.45 -5.57
N GLY A 286 19.76 2.32 -6.62
CA GLY A 286 19.10 3.47 -7.26
C GLY A 286 18.26 4.27 -6.27
N ALA A 287 17.48 3.61 -5.41
CA ALA A 287 16.66 4.26 -4.39
C ALA A 287 17.50 5.04 -3.37
N ILE A 288 18.66 4.52 -2.93
CA ILE A 288 19.62 5.22 -2.07
C ILE A 288 20.11 6.50 -2.77
N VAL A 289 20.52 6.40 -4.04
CA VAL A 289 21.01 7.54 -4.82
C VAL A 289 19.91 8.60 -4.97
N PHE A 290 18.68 8.21 -5.33
CA PHE A 290 17.60 9.17 -5.49
C PHE A 290 17.16 9.78 -4.15
N ALA A 291 17.19 9.03 -3.05
CA ALA A 291 16.87 9.55 -1.73
C ALA A 291 17.93 10.60 -1.25
N THR A 292 19.20 10.38 -1.52
CA THR A 292 20.23 11.38 -1.23
C THR A 292 20.11 12.60 -2.15
N THR A 293 19.87 12.38 -3.44
CA THR A 293 19.69 13.46 -4.42
C THR A 293 18.44 14.30 -4.12
N TYR A 294 17.42 13.74 -3.47
CA TYR A 294 16.20 14.46 -3.07
C TYR A 294 16.49 15.71 -2.25
N VAL A 295 17.47 15.64 -1.35
CA VAL A 295 17.84 16.78 -0.50
C VAL A 295 18.37 17.96 -1.32
N MET A 296 19.21 17.69 -2.33
CA MET A 296 19.74 18.72 -3.22
C MET A 296 18.70 19.19 -4.24
N ALA A 297 17.91 18.27 -4.77
CA ALA A 297 16.87 18.55 -5.75
C ALA A 297 15.72 19.40 -5.19
N SER A 298 15.50 19.38 -3.87
CA SER A 298 14.42 20.12 -3.20
C SER A 298 14.48 21.64 -3.37
N HIS A 299 15.63 22.20 -3.75
CA HIS A 299 15.76 23.62 -4.04
C HIS A 299 15.32 24.02 -5.45
N ASN A 300 14.96 23.05 -6.32
CA ASN A 300 14.46 23.28 -7.65
C ASN A 300 13.28 22.35 -7.94
N ILE A 301 12.09 22.91 -8.19
CA ILE A 301 10.84 22.13 -8.34
C ILE A 301 10.92 21.11 -9.49
N TRP A 302 11.60 21.42 -10.59
CA TRP A 302 11.70 20.51 -11.74
C TRP A 302 12.60 19.31 -11.45
N LEU A 303 13.72 19.53 -10.77
CA LEU A 303 14.59 18.45 -10.30
C LEU A 303 13.89 17.61 -9.24
N LEU A 304 13.15 18.28 -8.34
CA LEU A 304 12.36 17.61 -7.31
C LEU A 304 11.32 16.66 -7.94
N TYR A 305 10.58 17.11 -8.96
CA TYR A 305 9.63 16.25 -9.68
C TYR A 305 10.30 15.02 -10.31
N ALA A 306 11.46 15.20 -10.92
CA ALA A 306 12.21 14.07 -11.49
C ALA A 306 12.63 13.07 -10.42
N VAL A 307 13.13 13.55 -9.28
CA VAL A 307 13.53 12.65 -8.17
C VAL A 307 12.33 11.96 -7.54
N ILE A 308 11.22 12.67 -7.35
CA ILE A 308 9.96 12.11 -6.84
C ILE A 308 9.45 10.99 -7.76
N PHE A 309 9.54 11.17 -9.07
CA PHE A 309 9.22 10.12 -10.04
C PHE A 309 10.06 8.87 -9.79
N PHE A 310 11.37 8.97 -9.59
CA PHE A 310 12.24 7.82 -9.34
C PHE A 310 12.05 7.20 -7.95
N ILE A 311 11.69 7.99 -6.94
CA ILE A 311 11.26 7.45 -5.62
C ILE A 311 9.97 6.64 -5.80
N GLY A 312 8.98 7.14 -6.56
CA GLY A 312 7.80 6.38 -6.93
C GLY A 312 8.15 5.11 -7.72
N PHE A 313 9.08 5.20 -8.68
CA PHE A 313 9.54 4.07 -9.48
C PHE A 313 10.09 2.92 -8.60
N SER A 314 10.74 3.23 -7.49
CA SER A 314 11.28 2.23 -6.55
C SER A 314 10.17 1.40 -5.86
N VAL A 315 8.91 1.87 -5.86
CA VAL A 315 7.76 1.10 -5.35
C VAL A 315 7.55 -0.20 -6.15
N GLY A 316 7.95 -0.23 -7.41
CA GLY A 316 7.95 -1.44 -8.24
C GLY A 316 8.78 -2.60 -7.68
N LEU A 317 9.72 -2.35 -6.76
CA LEU A 317 10.41 -3.40 -6.01
C LEU A 317 9.45 -4.33 -5.26
N GLY A 318 8.27 -3.86 -4.87
CA GLY A 318 7.29 -4.69 -4.18
C GLY A 318 6.86 -5.90 -4.99
N THR A 319 6.61 -5.73 -6.28
CA THR A 319 6.29 -6.83 -7.21
C THR A 319 7.44 -7.82 -7.34
N VAL A 320 8.67 -7.32 -7.43
CA VAL A 320 9.88 -8.17 -7.51
C VAL A 320 10.05 -9.01 -6.25
N ILE A 321 9.90 -8.38 -5.08
CA ILE A 321 10.04 -9.06 -3.78
C ILE A 321 8.91 -10.08 -3.58
N GLN A 322 7.69 -9.77 -4.00
CA GLN A 322 6.58 -10.71 -3.96
C GLN A 322 6.86 -11.95 -4.81
N THR A 323 7.44 -11.80 -6.00
CA THR A 323 7.88 -12.93 -6.84
C THR A 323 8.95 -13.75 -6.13
N MET A 324 9.97 -13.11 -5.55
CA MET A 324 11.00 -13.82 -4.78
C MET A 324 10.43 -14.64 -3.62
N LEU A 325 9.43 -14.11 -2.92
CA LEU A 325 8.76 -14.80 -1.82
C LEU A 325 7.98 -16.02 -2.30
N MET A 326 7.30 -15.91 -3.44
CA MET A 326 6.59 -17.04 -4.06
C MET A 326 7.56 -18.17 -4.50
N ASP A 327 8.74 -17.81 -5.03
CA ASP A 327 9.74 -18.77 -5.47
C ASP A 327 10.34 -19.55 -4.28
N VAL A 328 10.54 -18.91 -3.13
CA VAL A 328 11.12 -19.57 -1.93
C VAL A 328 10.10 -20.30 -1.07
N SER A 329 8.82 -20.17 -1.37
CA SER A 329 7.73 -20.84 -0.65
C SER A 329 6.62 -21.29 -1.60
N PRO A 330 6.77 -22.47 -2.21
CA PRO A 330 5.81 -23.02 -3.18
C PRO A 330 4.42 -23.28 -2.59
N HIS A 331 4.32 -23.37 -1.27
CA HIS A 331 3.09 -23.56 -0.52
C HIS A 331 2.80 -22.28 0.29
N GLY A 332 1.52 -21.87 0.40
CA GLY A 332 1.12 -20.74 1.22
C GLY A 332 1.14 -19.37 0.51
N HIS A 333 0.79 -19.35 -0.78
CA HIS A 333 0.72 -18.10 -1.56
C HIS A 333 -0.23 -17.04 -0.97
N ALA A 334 -1.32 -17.46 -0.31
CA ALA A 334 -2.25 -16.54 0.34
C ALA A 334 -1.60 -15.89 1.57
N MET A 335 -0.87 -16.68 2.38
CA MET A 335 -0.12 -16.16 3.53
C MET A 335 0.99 -15.20 3.08
N ILE A 336 1.71 -15.50 2.01
CA ILE A 336 2.74 -14.61 1.44
C ILE A 336 2.11 -13.26 1.06
N GLY A 337 0.98 -13.27 0.36
CA GLY A 337 0.28 -12.04 0.00
C GLY A 337 -0.10 -11.19 1.23
N ALA A 338 -0.60 -11.83 2.29
CA ALA A 338 -0.92 -11.16 3.55
C ALA A 338 0.33 -10.60 4.25
N LEU A 339 1.42 -11.38 4.31
CA LEU A 339 2.69 -10.95 4.91
C LEU A 339 3.32 -9.78 4.16
N VAL A 340 3.27 -9.79 2.83
CA VAL A 340 3.74 -8.66 1.99
C VAL A 340 2.94 -7.40 2.31
N GLN A 341 1.62 -7.51 2.42
CA GLN A 341 0.75 -6.38 2.78
C GLN A 341 1.06 -5.85 4.20
N CYS A 342 1.26 -6.75 5.17
CA CYS A 342 1.68 -6.36 6.52
C CYS A 342 3.06 -5.69 6.50
N ALA A 343 4.02 -6.21 5.71
CA ALA A 343 5.35 -5.65 5.59
C ALA A 343 5.32 -4.23 4.99
N PHE A 344 4.54 -4.00 3.92
CA PHE A 344 4.34 -2.67 3.34
C PHE A 344 3.75 -1.69 4.36
N ASN A 345 2.74 -2.11 5.10
CA ASN A 345 2.12 -1.25 6.10
C ASN A 345 3.01 -1.03 7.34
N THR A 346 3.86 -2.00 7.69
CA THR A 346 4.90 -1.79 8.69
C THR A 346 5.90 -0.73 8.24
N ALA A 347 6.34 -0.77 6.98
CA ALA A 347 7.19 0.26 6.38
C ALA A 347 6.49 1.63 6.34
N ASN A 348 5.19 1.65 6.02
CA ASN A 348 4.35 2.85 6.03
C ASN A 348 4.13 3.43 7.45
N ALA A 349 4.23 2.62 8.50
CA ALA A 349 4.25 3.09 9.87
C ALA A 349 5.62 3.64 10.28
N ILE A 350 6.71 2.94 9.92
CA ILE A 350 8.08 3.29 10.30
C ILE A 350 8.55 4.56 9.60
N GLY A 351 8.31 4.69 8.29
CA GLY A 351 8.80 5.81 7.48
C GLY A 351 8.38 7.19 8.02
N PRO A 352 7.08 7.47 8.17
CA PRO A 352 6.60 8.73 8.73
C PRO A 352 7.10 8.97 10.16
N TRP A 353 7.13 7.92 10.98
CA TRP A 353 7.59 8.01 12.37
C TRP A 353 9.07 8.41 12.46
N VAL A 354 9.98 7.72 11.75
CA VAL A 354 11.41 8.02 11.80
C VAL A 354 11.72 9.37 11.14
N GLY A 355 11.04 9.69 10.00
CA GLY A 355 11.14 11.01 9.38
C GLY A 355 10.66 12.12 10.30
N GLY A 356 9.55 11.91 11.02
CA GLY A 356 9.02 12.83 12.00
C GLY A 356 9.96 13.04 13.20
N LEU A 357 10.63 11.99 13.67
CA LEU A 357 11.63 12.10 14.73
C LEU A 357 12.80 12.99 14.31
N ALA A 358 13.29 12.86 13.06
CA ALA A 358 14.36 13.71 12.55
C ALA A 358 13.91 15.18 12.48
N ILE A 359 12.69 15.46 11.99
CA ILE A 359 12.12 16.81 11.95
C ILE A 359 11.94 17.37 13.36
N ALA A 360 11.48 16.58 14.31
CA ALA A 360 11.33 16.99 15.71
C ALA A 360 12.66 17.35 16.37
N GLN A 361 13.79 16.78 15.89
CA GLN A 361 15.14 17.11 16.32
C GLN A 361 15.75 18.29 15.56
N GLY A 362 14.97 18.99 14.73
CA GLY A 362 15.39 20.20 14.03
C GLY A 362 15.83 19.98 12.58
N ALA A 363 15.69 18.79 12.02
CA ALA A 363 15.92 18.57 10.60
C ALA A 363 14.89 19.29 9.74
N GLN A 364 15.31 19.83 8.59
CA GLN A 364 14.37 20.38 7.61
C GLN A 364 13.59 19.25 6.91
N PRO A 365 12.37 19.51 6.39
CA PRO A 365 11.55 18.49 5.74
C PRO A 365 12.26 17.74 4.60
N ASN A 366 13.10 18.41 3.79
CA ASN A 366 13.87 17.78 2.73
C ASN A 366 14.94 16.80 3.23
N GLN A 367 15.44 16.98 4.47
CA GLN A 367 16.46 16.10 5.06
C GLN A 367 15.90 14.70 5.40
N THR A 368 14.58 14.51 5.32
CA THR A 368 13.97 13.18 5.30
C THR A 368 14.52 12.30 4.17
N GLY A 369 15.10 12.90 3.12
CA GLY A 369 15.86 12.19 2.08
C GLY A 369 17.05 11.41 2.62
N TYR A 370 17.82 11.96 3.57
CA TYR A 370 18.93 11.25 4.20
C TYR A 370 18.43 10.10 5.10
N VAL A 371 17.34 10.33 5.83
CA VAL A 371 16.68 9.28 6.63
C VAL A 371 16.22 8.14 5.72
N ALA A 372 15.61 8.47 4.60
CA ALA A 372 15.18 7.50 3.61
C ALA A 372 16.36 6.71 3.00
N ALA A 373 17.48 7.38 2.72
CA ALA A 373 18.68 6.71 2.22
C ALA A 373 19.22 5.67 3.23
N VAL A 374 19.20 5.99 4.53
CA VAL A 374 19.57 5.05 5.60
C VAL A 374 18.61 3.86 5.64
N LEU A 375 17.29 4.09 5.51
CA LEU A 375 16.30 3.03 5.47
C LEU A 375 16.48 2.13 4.22
N PHE A 376 16.70 2.71 3.04
CA PHE A 376 17.03 1.95 1.82
C PHE A 376 18.32 1.16 1.97
N ALA A 377 19.35 1.71 2.61
CA ALA A 377 20.60 1.01 2.91
C ALA A 377 20.35 -0.18 3.87
N GLY A 378 19.48 0.00 4.87
CA GLY A 378 19.00 -1.11 5.71
C GLY A 378 18.31 -2.19 4.89
N GLY A 379 17.43 -1.82 3.96
CA GLY A 379 16.82 -2.75 3.00
C GLY A 379 17.85 -3.48 2.13
N PHE A 380 18.91 -2.78 1.70
CA PHE A 380 20.02 -3.37 0.95
C PHE A 380 20.81 -4.38 1.78
N ILE A 381 21.03 -4.11 3.08
CA ILE A 381 21.64 -5.07 4.01
C ILE A 381 20.77 -6.33 4.13
N MET A 382 19.44 -6.18 4.26
CA MET A 382 18.52 -7.32 4.31
C MET A 382 18.54 -8.11 3.00
N TRP A 383 18.68 -7.45 1.86
CA TRP A 383 18.88 -8.09 0.57
C TRP A 383 20.19 -8.90 0.53
N LEU A 384 21.32 -8.34 0.99
CA LEU A 384 22.59 -9.09 1.09
C LEU A 384 22.47 -10.32 1.97
N LEU A 385 21.79 -10.22 3.11
CA LEU A 385 21.54 -11.36 3.98
C LEU A 385 20.70 -12.44 3.29
N SER A 386 19.71 -12.05 2.49
CA SER A 386 18.90 -12.97 1.69
C SER A 386 19.74 -13.70 0.65
N VAL A 387 20.63 -12.98 -0.05
CA VAL A 387 21.58 -13.56 -1.03
C VAL A 387 22.47 -14.61 -0.38
N LEU A 388 23.06 -14.29 0.77
CA LEU A 388 23.93 -15.20 1.53
C LEU A 388 23.19 -16.46 2.00
N GLN A 389 21.92 -16.30 2.42
CA GLN A 389 21.10 -17.45 2.84
C GLN A 389 20.73 -18.35 1.66
N MET A 390 20.35 -17.78 0.50
CA MET A 390 20.07 -18.53 -0.73
C MET A 390 21.30 -19.33 -1.21
N GLY A 391 22.50 -18.72 -1.13
CA GLY A 391 23.76 -19.37 -1.50
C GLY A 391 24.07 -20.61 -0.64
N LYS A 392 23.69 -20.60 0.63
CA LYS A 392 23.87 -21.74 1.55
C LYS A 392 22.86 -22.88 1.32
N GLN A 393 21.70 -22.63 0.75
CA GLN A 393 20.67 -23.65 0.48
C GLN A 393 20.91 -24.42 -0.82
N LYS A 394 21.61 -23.84 -1.81
CA LYS A 394 21.94 -24.51 -3.08
C LYS A 394 22.76 -25.82 -2.97
N PRO A 395 23.68 -26.01 -2.01
CA PRO A 395 24.44 -27.28 -1.91
C PRO A 395 23.61 -28.48 -1.45
N GLN A 396 22.43 -28.26 -0.82
CA GLN A 396 21.59 -29.36 -0.31
C GLN A 396 20.65 -29.98 -1.36
N LEU A 397 20.50 -29.36 -2.53
CA LEU A 397 19.65 -29.84 -3.63
C LEU A 397 20.42 -30.57 -4.74
N VAL A 398 21.74 -30.72 -4.61
CA VAL A 398 22.62 -31.33 -5.61
C VAL A 398 23.44 -32.51 -4.98
N ALA A 399 22.96 -33.11 -3.92
CA ALA A 399 23.49 -34.39 -3.47
C ALA A 399 22.65 -35.52 -4.10
N PRO A 400 23.28 -36.50 -4.81
CA PRO A 400 22.62 -37.56 -5.55
C PRO A 400 21.87 -38.53 -4.65
#